data_b51949fa09fa4c3f051f366cd4e19798
#
_entry.id   b51949fa09fa4c3f051f366cd4e19798
#
_cell.length_a   1.000
_cell.length_b   1.000
_cell.length_c   1.000
_cell.angle_alpha   90.00
_cell.angle_beta   90.00
_cell.angle_gamma   90.00
#
_symmetry.space_group_name_H-M   'P 1'
#
loop_
_entity.id
_entity.type
_entity.pdbx_description
1 polymer ?
#
loop_
_entity_poly.entity_id
_entity_poly.type
_entity_poly.pdbx_seq_one_letter_code
_entity_poly.pdbx_strand_id
1 'polypeptide(L)'
;DLTGISNNIAPATWLSSLPKAFGAIKSLATGGLNFNDKDVVIKAEVPTVEDKAALLQQVTASVGSNLRVNDQISVAAAPVAALQNRLNDLLVNRVIEFESADDTLTAKGKALLDEALPIIRESKQGEIEIAGHTDSRGQPVFNQELSQARAEAVRDYLVGKGIDTKRLKPVGYGPSRPIADNNTSSGQKKNRRIEFSVKQ
;
A
#
# COMPACT_ATOMS: atom_id res chain seq x y z
N ASP A 1 0.30 -37.81 31.90
CA ASP A 1 0.26 -39.28 31.85
C ASP A 1 0.16 -39.71 30.39
N LEU A 2 1.30 -40.09 29.77
CA LEU A 2 1.42 -40.50 28.37
C LEU A 2 1.39 -42.02 28.19
N THR A 3 0.86 -42.75 29.15
CA THR A 3 0.91 -44.23 29.18
C THR A 3 -0.20 -44.92 28.38
N GLY A 4 -1.00 -44.19 27.59
CA GLY A 4 -2.08 -44.76 26.78
C GLY A 4 -1.87 -44.76 25.27
N ILE A 5 -0.67 -44.43 24.74
CA ILE A 5 -0.41 -44.43 23.30
C ILE A 5 -0.03 -45.84 22.87
N SER A 6 -0.92 -46.50 22.14
CA SER A 6 -0.68 -47.77 21.48
C SER A 6 0.58 -47.69 20.60
N ASN A 7 1.54 -48.59 20.80
CA ASN A 7 2.82 -48.69 20.07
C ASN A 7 2.69 -48.97 18.56
N ASN A 8 1.49 -48.89 17.99
CA ASN A 8 1.19 -49.20 16.58
C ASN A 8 0.76 -47.97 15.73
N ILE A 9 0.87 -46.76 16.24
CA ILE A 9 0.60 -45.57 15.45
C ILE A 9 1.93 -45.14 14.82
N ALA A 10 2.05 -45.24 13.49
CA ALA A 10 3.19 -44.69 12.77
C ALA A 10 3.29 -43.17 13.09
N PRO A 11 4.47 -42.66 13.44
CA PRO A 11 4.63 -41.25 13.74
C PRO A 11 4.14 -40.43 12.54
N ALA A 12 3.35 -39.41 12.81
CA ALA A 12 2.82 -38.54 11.74
C ALA A 12 3.97 -38.03 10.85
N THR A 13 3.83 -38.18 9.56
CA THR A 13 4.88 -37.91 8.57
C THR A 13 5.40 -36.42 8.62
N TRP A 14 4.64 -35.55 9.23
CA TRP A 14 4.98 -34.12 9.40
C TRP A 14 5.86 -33.84 10.63
N LEU A 15 6.02 -34.77 11.57
CA LEU A 15 6.83 -34.55 12.79
C LEU A 15 8.28 -34.15 12.49
N SER A 16 8.87 -34.70 11.44
CA SER A 16 10.23 -34.39 11.02
C SER A 16 10.38 -32.97 10.45
N SER A 17 9.29 -32.34 10.00
CA SER A 17 9.25 -31.02 9.43
C SER A 17 9.05 -29.91 10.47
N LEU A 18 8.61 -30.24 11.70
CA LEU A 18 8.31 -29.28 12.76
C LEU A 18 9.48 -28.33 13.09
N PRO A 19 10.72 -28.79 13.32
CA PRO A 19 11.80 -27.87 13.71
C PRO A 19 12.10 -26.83 12.65
N LYS A 20 12.01 -27.20 11.37
CA LYS A 20 12.25 -26.28 10.24
C LYS A 20 11.09 -25.31 10.06
N ALA A 21 9.85 -25.78 10.16
CA ALA A 21 8.66 -24.94 10.04
C ALA A 21 8.54 -23.93 11.20
N PHE A 22 8.86 -24.33 12.43
CA PHE A 22 8.93 -23.40 13.57
C PHE A 22 10.06 -22.38 13.44
N GLY A 23 11.18 -22.75 12.82
CA GLY A 23 12.27 -21.83 12.50
C GLY A 23 11.81 -20.67 11.62
N ALA A 24 10.93 -20.92 10.67
CA ALA A 24 10.41 -19.92 9.75
C ALA A 24 9.54 -18.82 10.43
N ILE A 25 8.84 -19.17 11.53
CA ILE A 25 7.97 -18.24 12.26
C ILE A 25 8.59 -17.65 13.52
N LYS A 26 9.81 -18.06 13.88
CA LYS A 26 10.48 -17.65 15.14
C LYS A 26 10.71 -16.13 15.24
N SER A 27 10.82 -15.44 14.11
CA SER A 27 11.03 -13.99 14.06
C SER A 27 9.75 -13.16 14.05
N LEU A 28 8.57 -13.81 14.01
CA LEU A 28 7.29 -13.09 13.98
C LEU A 28 6.89 -12.67 15.39
N ALA A 29 6.40 -11.44 15.52
CA ALA A 29 5.85 -10.92 16.78
C ALA A 29 4.55 -11.66 17.17
N THR A 30 3.75 -12.04 16.18
CA THR A 30 2.52 -12.83 16.35
C THR A 30 2.42 -13.84 15.21
N GLY A 31 2.27 -15.12 15.54
CA GLY A 31 2.10 -16.15 14.52
C GLY A 31 2.03 -17.55 15.13
N GLY A 32 1.48 -18.47 14.37
CA GLY A 32 1.35 -19.88 14.75
C GLY A 32 1.19 -20.79 13.55
N LEU A 33 1.64 -22.02 13.73
CA LEU A 33 1.42 -23.13 12.81
C LEU A 33 0.53 -24.16 13.49
N ASN A 34 -0.51 -24.56 12.79
CA ASN A 34 -1.38 -25.62 13.23
C ASN A 34 -1.28 -26.78 12.23
N PHE A 35 -0.85 -27.94 12.71
CA PHE A 35 -0.64 -29.15 11.92
C PHE A 35 -1.82 -30.09 12.09
N ASN A 36 -2.33 -30.59 11.00
CA ASN A 36 -3.27 -31.67 10.89
C ASN A 36 -2.65 -32.72 9.94
N ASP A 37 -3.17 -33.96 9.91
CA ASP A 37 -2.57 -35.06 9.15
C ASP A 37 -2.19 -34.76 7.70
N LYS A 38 -2.91 -33.86 7.07
CA LYS A 38 -2.72 -33.48 5.65
C LYS A 38 -2.53 -31.99 5.40
N ASP A 39 -2.72 -31.16 6.42
CA ASP A 39 -2.75 -29.71 6.26
C ASP A 39 -1.89 -29.02 7.32
N VAL A 40 -1.28 -27.91 6.91
CA VAL A 40 -0.63 -26.92 7.78
C VAL A 40 -1.34 -25.59 7.62
N VAL A 41 -1.94 -25.09 8.68
CA VAL A 41 -2.54 -23.76 8.72
C VAL A 41 -1.52 -22.79 9.29
N ILE A 42 -1.18 -21.74 8.51
CA ILE A 42 -0.32 -20.66 8.97
C ILE A 42 -1.20 -19.50 9.36
N LYS A 43 -1.15 -19.09 10.64
CA LYS A 43 -1.72 -17.83 11.11
C LYS A 43 -0.59 -16.90 11.50
N ALA A 44 -0.52 -15.73 10.88
CA ALA A 44 0.50 -14.73 11.19
C ALA A 44 0.02 -13.36 10.76
N GLU A 45 0.60 -12.31 11.35
CA GLU A 45 0.52 -10.96 10.85
C GLU A 45 1.93 -10.52 10.46
N VAL A 46 2.08 -10.04 9.23
CA VAL A 46 3.38 -9.61 8.67
C VAL A 46 3.29 -8.16 8.18
N PRO A 47 4.41 -7.42 8.16
CA PRO A 47 4.40 -6.01 7.79
C PRO A 47 4.04 -5.74 6.32
N THR A 48 4.50 -6.59 5.39
CA THR A 48 4.35 -6.35 3.94
C THR A 48 3.84 -7.59 3.18
N VAL A 49 3.43 -7.37 1.94
CA VAL A 49 3.03 -8.47 1.02
C VAL A 49 4.23 -9.33 0.66
N GLU A 50 5.41 -8.73 0.54
CA GLU A 50 6.69 -9.41 0.29
C GLU A 50 7.04 -10.33 1.46
N ASP A 51 6.88 -9.87 2.71
CA ASP A 51 7.08 -10.69 3.91
C ASP A 51 6.12 -11.87 3.94
N LYS A 52 4.85 -11.66 3.54
CA LYS A 52 3.87 -12.75 3.41
C LYS A 52 4.33 -13.80 2.39
N ALA A 53 4.78 -13.37 1.21
CA ALA A 53 5.26 -14.26 0.16
C ALA A 53 6.51 -15.03 0.61
N ALA A 54 7.46 -14.36 1.25
CA ALA A 54 8.67 -14.96 1.78
C ALA A 54 8.37 -16.01 2.87
N LEU A 55 7.47 -15.67 3.80
CA LEU A 55 7.05 -16.59 4.86
C LEU A 55 6.34 -17.83 4.30
N LEU A 56 5.43 -17.64 3.34
CA LEU A 56 4.74 -18.75 2.66
C LEU A 56 5.73 -19.68 1.96
N GLN A 57 6.71 -19.12 1.25
CA GLN A 57 7.75 -19.87 0.57
C GLN A 57 8.60 -20.68 1.56
N GLN A 58 9.02 -20.06 2.67
CA GLN A 58 9.81 -20.72 3.71
C GLN A 58 9.06 -21.89 4.37
N VAL A 59 7.78 -21.67 4.72
CA VAL A 59 6.98 -22.73 5.34
C VAL A 59 6.69 -23.85 4.34
N THR A 60 6.32 -23.53 3.11
CA THR A 60 6.08 -24.52 2.05
C THR A 60 7.32 -25.39 1.80
N ALA A 61 8.50 -24.76 1.72
CA ALA A 61 9.77 -25.49 1.58
C ALA A 61 10.10 -26.37 2.79
N SER A 62 9.67 -25.96 3.99
CA SER A 62 9.94 -26.67 5.24
C SER A 62 9.06 -27.90 5.45
N VAL A 63 7.79 -27.82 5.02
CA VAL A 63 6.81 -28.92 5.24
C VAL A 63 6.82 -29.96 4.11
N GLY A 64 7.45 -29.67 2.97
CA GLY A 64 7.54 -30.56 1.83
C GLY A 64 6.21 -30.73 1.07
N SER A 65 6.20 -31.59 0.05
CA SER A 65 5.06 -31.79 -0.86
C SER A 65 3.90 -32.62 -0.27
N ASN A 66 4.06 -33.18 0.92
CA ASN A 66 3.10 -34.11 1.52
C ASN A 66 2.00 -33.43 2.33
N LEU A 67 2.16 -32.14 2.66
CA LEU A 67 1.20 -31.34 3.40
C LEU A 67 0.67 -30.20 2.55
N ARG A 68 -0.62 -29.91 2.68
CA ARG A 68 -1.22 -28.71 2.07
C ARG A 68 -1.02 -27.54 3.01
N VAL A 69 -0.51 -26.45 2.47
CA VAL A 69 -0.35 -25.20 3.23
C VAL A 69 -1.59 -24.34 3.06
N ASN A 70 -2.29 -24.09 4.16
CA ASN A 70 -3.44 -23.20 4.22
C ASN A 70 -3.00 -21.84 4.78
N ASP A 71 -3.06 -20.82 3.92
CA ASP A 71 -2.62 -19.45 4.21
C ASP A 71 -3.71 -18.65 4.93
N GLN A 72 -3.48 -18.32 6.19
CA GLN A 72 -4.24 -17.36 6.99
C GLN A 72 -3.33 -16.21 7.46
N ILE A 73 -2.35 -15.82 6.64
CA ILE A 73 -1.44 -14.72 6.93
C ILE A 73 -2.12 -13.42 6.54
N SER A 74 -2.30 -12.53 7.51
CA SER A 74 -2.71 -11.14 7.28
C SER A 74 -1.48 -10.24 7.10
N VAL A 75 -1.62 -9.24 6.26
CA VAL A 75 -0.63 -8.16 6.18
C VAL A 75 -1.11 -7.04 7.10
N ALA A 76 -0.23 -6.62 8.03
CA ALA A 76 -0.51 -5.50 8.91
C ALA A 76 -0.80 -4.25 8.09
N ALA A 77 -1.80 -3.47 8.48
CA ALA A 77 -2.02 -2.18 7.86
C ALA A 77 -0.77 -1.30 8.11
N ALA A 78 -0.12 -0.86 7.03
CA ALA A 78 1.06 0.01 7.16
C ALA A 78 0.70 1.24 8.01
N PRO A 79 1.53 1.61 9.01
CA PRO A 79 1.30 2.82 9.77
C PRO A 79 1.13 4.03 8.84
N VAL A 80 0.25 4.97 9.20
CA VAL A 80 -0.03 6.19 8.39
C VAL A 80 1.26 6.90 7.97
N ALA A 81 2.25 6.97 8.87
CA ALA A 81 3.56 7.56 8.57
C ALA A 81 4.34 6.80 7.48
N ALA A 82 4.27 5.47 7.45
CA ALA A 82 4.93 4.68 6.41
C ALA A 82 4.26 4.88 5.04
N LEU A 83 2.93 4.94 5.01
CA LEU A 83 2.19 5.27 3.79
C LEU A 83 2.57 6.65 3.26
N GLN A 84 2.60 7.68 4.14
CA GLN A 84 2.99 9.03 3.77
C GLN A 84 4.39 9.08 3.18
N ASN A 85 5.36 8.43 3.82
CA ASN A 85 6.75 8.39 3.34
C ASN A 85 6.84 7.76 1.95
N ARG A 86 6.19 6.62 1.71
CA ARG A 86 6.20 5.94 0.41
C ARG A 86 5.56 6.77 -0.70
N LEU A 87 4.46 7.48 -0.41
CA LEU A 87 3.84 8.40 -1.36
C LEU A 87 4.74 9.60 -1.66
N ASN A 88 5.42 10.15 -0.66
CA ASN A 88 6.39 11.21 -0.84
C ASN A 88 7.57 10.75 -1.72
N ASP A 89 8.15 9.59 -1.43
CA ASP A 89 9.27 9.02 -2.20
C ASP A 89 8.88 8.78 -3.67
N LEU A 90 7.66 8.29 -3.92
CA LEU A 90 7.14 8.11 -5.27
C LEU A 90 7.06 9.43 -6.04
N LEU A 91 6.70 10.52 -5.37
CA LEU A 91 6.52 11.84 -5.98
C LEU A 91 7.79 12.70 -5.99
N VAL A 92 8.90 12.25 -5.38
CA VAL A 92 10.17 12.97 -5.42
C VAL A 92 10.58 13.23 -6.89
N ASN A 93 10.68 14.52 -7.25
CA ASN A 93 11.00 14.98 -8.61
C ASN A 93 10.04 14.50 -9.72
N ARG A 94 8.85 14.04 -9.37
CA ARG A 94 7.81 13.60 -10.30
C ARG A 94 6.51 14.35 -10.02
N VAL A 95 5.76 14.64 -11.06
CA VAL A 95 4.47 15.33 -10.95
C VAL A 95 3.39 14.53 -11.67
N ILE A 96 2.19 14.53 -11.13
CA ILE A 96 1.01 14.00 -11.81
C ILE A 96 0.64 15.02 -12.90
N GLU A 97 0.83 14.63 -14.16
CA GLU A 97 0.65 15.50 -15.30
C GLU A 97 -0.81 15.55 -15.76
N PHE A 98 -1.25 16.76 -16.10
CA PHE A 98 -2.54 17.04 -16.72
C PHE A 98 -2.34 17.69 -18.09
N GLU A 99 -3.37 17.64 -18.92
CA GLU A 99 -3.41 18.43 -20.15
C GLU A 99 -3.34 19.94 -19.84
N SER A 100 -2.92 20.73 -20.83
CA SER A 100 -2.65 22.16 -20.61
C SER A 100 -3.92 22.92 -20.22
N ALA A 101 -3.88 23.59 -19.09
CA ALA A 101 -5.00 24.34 -18.51
C ALA A 101 -6.29 23.53 -18.29
N ASP A 102 -6.16 22.22 -18.12
CA ASP A 102 -7.25 21.25 -18.02
C ASP A 102 -7.08 20.38 -16.77
N ASP A 103 -8.11 19.65 -16.36
CA ASP A 103 -8.14 18.65 -15.31
C ASP A 103 -8.00 17.22 -15.86
N THR A 104 -7.89 17.04 -17.16
CA THR A 104 -7.71 15.74 -17.80
C THR A 104 -6.31 15.18 -17.54
N LEU A 105 -6.24 14.01 -16.93
CA LEU A 105 -4.99 13.30 -16.66
C LEU A 105 -4.34 12.81 -17.96
N THR A 106 -3.06 13.15 -18.19
CA THR A 106 -2.27 12.60 -19.30
C THR A 106 -1.99 11.11 -19.09
N ALA A 107 -1.51 10.41 -20.12
CA ALA A 107 -1.04 9.04 -20.00
C ALA A 107 0.06 8.87 -18.94
N LYS A 108 0.98 9.86 -18.83
CA LYS A 108 2.04 9.88 -17.80
C LYS A 108 1.48 10.11 -16.40
N GLY A 109 0.50 11.01 -16.26
CA GLY A 109 -0.19 11.24 -15.00
C GLY A 109 -0.88 9.98 -14.51
N LYS A 110 -1.59 9.26 -15.40
CA LYS A 110 -2.23 7.98 -15.10
C LYS A 110 -1.23 6.89 -14.72
N ALA A 111 -0.10 6.78 -15.44
CA ALA A 111 0.94 5.81 -15.13
C ALA A 111 1.54 6.04 -13.73
N LEU A 112 1.78 7.30 -13.33
CA LEU A 112 2.26 7.62 -11.98
C LEU A 112 1.24 7.28 -10.90
N LEU A 113 -0.05 7.47 -11.17
CA LEU A 113 -1.13 7.05 -10.27
C LEU A 113 -1.24 5.52 -10.17
N ASP A 114 -1.00 4.79 -11.27
CA ASP A 114 -0.97 3.32 -11.24
C ASP A 114 0.19 2.79 -10.36
N GLU A 115 1.32 3.49 -10.30
CA GLU A 115 2.41 3.18 -9.36
C GLU A 115 2.04 3.50 -7.90
N ALA A 116 1.18 4.48 -7.64
CA ALA A 116 0.69 4.82 -6.30
C ALA A 116 -0.33 3.80 -5.77
N LEU A 117 -1.07 3.12 -6.65
CA LEU A 117 -2.15 2.19 -6.27
C LEU A 117 -1.73 1.10 -5.29
N PRO A 118 -0.65 0.32 -5.51
CA PRO A 118 -0.23 -0.71 -4.55
C PRO A 118 0.10 -0.10 -3.19
N ILE A 119 0.75 1.08 -3.15
CA ILE A 119 1.10 1.78 -1.92
C ILE A 119 -0.18 2.15 -1.13
N ILE A 120 -1.19 2.69 -1.82
CA ILE A 120 -2.47 3.08 -1.22
C ILE A 120 -3.28 1.87 -0.75
N ARG A 121 -3.22 0.74 -1.48
CA ARG A 121 -3.95 -0.49 -1.15
C ARG A 121 -3.40 -1.23 0.06
N GLU A 122 -2.10 -1.19 0.28
CA GLU A 122 -1.45 -1.84 1.44
C GLU A 122 -1.91 -1.24 2.76
N SER A 123 -2.13 0.07 2.82
CA SER A 123 -2.70 0.70 3.99
C SER A 123 -4.22 0.72 3.89
N LYS A 124 -4.90 0.00 4.78
CA LYS A 124 -6.36 0.06 4.90
C LYS A 124 -6.83 1.21 5.80
N GLN A 125 -5.91 1.89 6.48
CA GLN A 125 -6.19 2.95 7.44
C GLN A 125 -5.76 4.32 6.92
N GLY A 126 -6.41 5.35 7.41
CA GLY A 126 -6.14 6.75 7.10
C GLY A 126 -6.92 7.30 5.89
N GLU A 127 -7.34 8.53 6.04
CA GLU A 127 -7.86 9.37 4.96
C GLU A 127 -6.68 9.97 4.18
N ILE A 128 -6.75 9.98 2.86
CA ILE A 128 -5.74 10.57 1.99
C ILE A 128 -6.31 11.86 1.40
N GLU A 129 -5.81 13.00 1.84
CA GLU A 129 -6.08 14.27 1.19
C GLU A 129 -5.29 14.36 -0.10
N ILE A 130 -5.99 14.63 -1.20
CA ILE A 130 -5.42 14.88 -2.53
C ILE A 130 -5.43 16.39 -2.73
N ALA A 131 -4.29 17.02 -2.52
CA ALA A 131 -4.16 18.47 -2.54
C ALA A 131 -3.73 18.99 -3.92
N GLY A 132 -4.59 19.74 -4.59
CA GLY A 132 -4.31 20.38 -5.88
C GLY A 132 -3.74 21.80 -5.71
N HIS A 133 -2.68 22.12 -6.46
CA HIS A 133 -2.02 23.42 -6.42
C HIS A 133 -1.78 23.98 -7.82
N THR A 134 -1.77 25.31 -7.93
CA THR A 134 -1.42 26.04 -9.14
C THR A 134 -0.21 26.97 -8.91
N ASP A 135 0.34 27.51 -9.98
CA ASP A 135 1.18 28.71 -9.88
C ASP A 135 0.29 29.97 -9.70
N SER A 136 0.93 31.13 -9.51
CA SER A 136 0.23 32.39 -9.25
C SER A 136 -0.29 33.12 -10.50
N ARG A 137 -0.13 32.53 -11.69
CA ARG A 137 -0.59 33.16 -12.94
C ARG A 137 -2.09 32.97 -13.13
N GLY A 138 -2.75 33.98 -13.67
CA GLY A 138 -4.19 33.96 -13.95
C GLY A 138 -5.03 34.45 -12.78
N GLN A 139 -6.33 34.25 -12.91
CA GLN A 139 -7.31 34.66 -11.90
C GLN A 139 -7.31 33.73 -10.72
N PRO A 140 -7.25 34.22 -9.45
CA PRO A 140 -7.23 33.38 -8.27
C PRO A 140 -8.43 32.41 -8.16
N VAL A 141 -9.63 32.90 -8.53
CA VAL A 141 -10.85 32.07 -8.50
C VAL A 141 -10.74 30.89 -9.48
N PHE A 142 -10.31 31.15 -10.71
CA PHE A 142 -10.10 30.13 -11.72
C PHE A 142 -9.03 29.10 -11.28
N ASN A 143 -7.93 29.56 -10.69
CA ASN A 143 -6.90 28.67 -10.15
C ASN A 143 -7.41 27.80 -9.00
N GLN A 144 -8.29 28.36 -8.16
CA GLN A 144 -8.94 27.62 -7.10
C GLN A 144 -9.83 26.49 -7.68
N GLU A 145 -10.67 26.80 -8.65
CA GLU A 145 -11.54 25.84 -9.32
C GLU A 145 -10.73 24.78 -10.08
N LEU A 146 -9.71 25.18 -10.84
CA LEU A 146 -8.84 24.25 -11.59
C LEU A 146 -8.11 23.29 -10.65
N SER A 147 -7.59 23.78 -9.52
CA SER A 147 -6.90 22.92 -8.55
C SER A 147 -7.84 21.92 -7.90
N GLN A 148 -9.08 22.32 -7.61
CA GLN A 148 -10.13 21.45 -7.10
C GLN A 148 -10.50 20.38 -8.12
N ALA A 149 -10.77 20.74 -9.37
CA ALA A 149 -11.10 19.82 -10.45
C ALA A 149 -9.99 18.79 -10.68
N ARG A 150 -8.72 19.20 -10.64
CA ARG A 150 -7.57 18.29 -10.75
C ARG A 150 -7.49 17.30 -9.58
N ALA A 151 -7.72 17.74 -8.36
CA ALA A 151 -7.76 16.86 -7.19
C ALA A 151 -8.90 15.84 -7.30
N GLU A 152 -10.06 16.27 -7.82
CA GLU A 152 -11.21 15.40 -8.08
C GLU A 152 -10.93 14.39 -9.19
N ALA A 153 -10.29 14.80 -10.29
CA ALA A 153 -9.91 13.89 -11.37
C ALA A 153 -8.95 12.79 -10.89
N VAL A 154 -8.01 13.12 -9.99
CA VAL A 154 -7.14 12.12 -9.34
C VAL A 154 -7.95 11.17 -8.45
N ARG A 155 -8.85 11.70 -7.61
CA ARG A 155 -9.77 10.88 -6.80
C ARG A 155 -10.55 9.91 -7.67
N ASP A 156 -11.19 10.40 -8.72
CA ASP A 156 -12.06 9.62 -9.58
C ASP A 156 -11.29 8.53 -10.33
N TYR A 157 -10.07 8.82 -10.75
CA TYR A 157 -9.17 7.82 -11.32
C TYR A 157 -8.85 6.69 -10.31
N LEU A 158 -8.48 7.04 -9.08
CA LEU A 158 -8.15 6.06 -8.03
C LEU A 158 -9.38 5.25 -7.62
N VAL A 159 -10.57 5.87 -7.53
CA VAL A 159 -11.86 5.19 -7.27
C VAL A 159 -12.17 4.22 -8.40
N GLY A 160 -11.99 4.62 -9.66
CA GLY A 160 -12.16 3.76 -10.83
C GLY A 160 -11.23 2.55 -10.83
N LYS A 161 -10.10 2.63 -10.11
CA LYS A 161 -9.15 1.52 -9.88
C LYS A 161 -9.45 0.73 -8.59
N GLY A 162 -10.55 1.01 -7.90
CA GLY A 162 -11.03 0.23 -6.75
C GLY A 162 -10.56 0.73 -5.39
N ILE A 163 -10.08 1.97 -5.26
CA ILE A 163 -9.86 2.60 -3.95
C ILE A 163 -11.20 3.11 -3.41
N ASP A 164 -11.48 2.87 -2.12
CA ASP A 164 -12.70 3.36 -1.48
C ASP A 164 -12.72 4.91 -1.48
N THR A 165 -13.79 5.49 -2.01
CA THR A 165 -13.98 6.95 -2.10
C THR A 165 -13.95 7.63 -0.72
N LYS A 166 -14.36 6.93 0.35
CA LYS A 166 -14.33 7.45 1.73
C LYS A 166 -12.91 7.72 2.23
N ARG A 167 -11.93 7.10 1.60
CA ARG A 167 -10.51 7.29 1.94
C ARG A 167 -9.87 8.47 1.21
N LEU A 168 -10.53 9.05 0.22
CA LEU A 168 -9.94 10.04 -0.69
C LEU A 168 -10.66 11.37 -0.55
N LYS A 169 -9.95 12.39 -0.07
CA LYS A 169 -10.47 13.75 0.10
C LYS A 169 -9.79 14.72 -0.87
N PRO A 170 -10.43 15.07 -1.99
CA PRO A 170 -9.90 16.06 -2.92
C PRO A 170 -10.06 17.47 -2.34
N VAL A 171 -8.98 18.26 -2.38
CA VAL A 171 -8.95 19.65 -1.93
C VAL A 171 -8.12 20.51 -2.89
N GLY A 172 -8.73 21.54 -3.46
CA GLY A 172 -8.00 22.56 -4.23
C GLY A 172 -7.49 23.66 -3.31
N TYR A 173 -6.24 24.01 -3.45
CA TYR A 173 -5.61 25.12 -2.73
C TYR A 173 -5.24 26.28 -3.66
N GLY A 174 -5.45 26.15 -4.98
CA GLY A 174 -5.06 27.16 -5.94
C GLY A 174 -3.61 27.59 -5.75
N PRO A 175 -3.31 28.89 -5.81
CA PRO A 175 -1.96 29.42 -5.65
C PRO A 175 -1.58 29.71 -4.18
N SER A 176 -2.43 29.38 -3.19
CA SER A 176 -2.26 29.83 -1.80
C SER A 176 -1.12 29.15 -1.04
N ARG A 177 -0.61 28.01 -1.54
CA ARG A 177 0.46 27.21 -0.88
C ARG A 177 1.64 26.97 -1.82
N PRO A 178 2.42 28.01 -2.20
CA PRO A 178 3.58 27.86 -3.06
C PRO A 178 4.73 27.15 -2.31
N ILE A 179 5.46 26.26 -3.03
CA ILE A 179 6.69 25.62 -2.53
C ILE A 179 7.95 26.15 -3.20
N ALA A 180 7.78 27.02 -4.21
CA ALA A 180 8.87 27.62 -4.96
C ALA A 180 8.50 29.03 -5.43
N ASP A 181 9.51 29.79 -5.86
CA ASP A 181 9.33 31.17 -6.32
C ASP A 181 8.47 31.24 -7.61
N ASN A 182 7.31 31.89 -7.52
CA ASN A 182 6.39 32.11 -8.64
C ASN A 182 6.92 33.11 -9.72
N ASN A 183 8.00 33.83 -9.44
CA ASN A 183 8.63 34.74 -10.42
C ASN A 183 9.51 33.98 -11.42
N THR A 184 9.78 32.69 -11.21
CA THR A 184 10.59 31.87 -12.11
C THR A 184 9.75 30.77 -12.77
N SER A 185 10.04 30.44 -14.03
CA SER A 185 9.36 29.38 -14.76
C SER A 185 9.56 28.00 -14.06
N SER A 186 10.74 27.78 -13.48
CA SER A 186 11.05 26.57 -12.71
C SER A 186 10.21 26.48 -11.45
N GLY A 187 10.08 27.57 -10.70
CA GLY A 187 9.27 27.61 -9.50
C GLY A 187 7.77 27.45 -9.80
N GLN A 188 7.28 28.12 -10.84
CA GLN A 188 5.90 27.93 -11.30
C GLN A 188 5.61 26.45 -11.65
N LYS A 189 6.55 25.78 -12.33
CA LYS A 189 6.41 24.35 -12.64
C LYS A 189 6.32 23.49 -11.38
N LYS A 190 7.09 23.81 -10.34
CA LYS A 190 7.04 23.09 -9.04
C LYS A 190 5.73 23.38 -8.29
N ASN A 191 5.19 24.60 -8.41
CA ASN A 191 3.94 24.96 -7.74
C ASN A 191 2.71 24.28 -8.37
N ARG A 192 2.73 23.99 -9.68
CA ARG A 192 1.68 23.22 -10.36
C ARG A 192 1.86 21.73 -10.05
N ARG A 193 1.26 21.26 -8.95
CA ARG A 193 1.44 19.90 -8.44
C ARG A 193 0.20 19.36 -7.78
N ILE A 194 0.19 18.05 -7.58
CA ILE A 194 -0.68 17.33 -6.63
C ILE A 194 0.20 16.81 -5.51
N GLU A 195 -0.29 16.90 -4.29
CA GLU A 195 0.29 16.29 -3.10
C GLU A 195 -0.68 15.29 -2.49
N PHE A 196 -0.16 14.23 -1.87
CA PHE A 196 -0.92 13.32 -1.01
C PHE A 196 -0.54 13.57 0.45
N SER A 197 -1.55 13.80 1.29
CA SER A 197 -1.38 13.93 2.74
C SER A 197 -2.24 12.89 3.46
N VAL A 198 -1.59 11.97 4.17
CA VAL A 198 -2.29 10.89 4.88
C VAL A 198 -2.63 11.36 6.29
N LYS A 199 -3.91 11.28 6.65
CA LYS A 199 -4.44 11.64 7.97
C LYS A 199 -4.95 10.40 8.70
N GLN A 200 -4.82 10.42 10.03
CA GLN A 200 -5.38 9.39 10.91
C GLN A 200 -6.90 9.52 11.01
#